data_062e68dbba2d7fa5b22e2862d959ad86
#
_entry.id   062e68dbba2d7fa5b22e2862d959ad86
#
_cell.length_a   1.000
_cell.length_b   1.000
_cell.length_c   1.000
_cell.angle_alpha   90.00
_cell.angle_beta   90.00
_cell.angle_gamma   90.00
#
_symmetry.space_group_name_H-M   'P 1'
#
loop_
_entity.id
_entity.type
_entity.pdbx_description
1 polymer ?
#
loop_
_entity_poly.entity_id
_entity_poly.type
_entity_poly.pdbx_seq_one_letter_code
_entity_poly.pdbx_strand_id
1 'polypeptide(L)'
;MILSRKLSDALNEQINAEMWSANLYMSMYAHFLVLGLDGCAHWMRKQSEEETEHAYRMIDYSVQRGGQVNISPVNSVPTAWGSPLEIFEHIYKHETYISELIDKLVDVASAEKDKATQDFLWGFVREQVEEEATAKNIVEKLKSYGEYHIAILDHQLCKRS
;
A
#
# COMPACT_ATOMS: atom_id res chain seq x y z
N MET A 1 6.73 20.76 -19.20
CA MET A 1 7.43 21.08 -17.94
C MET A 1 8.03 19.80 -17.36
N ILE A 2 9.31 19.82 -17.08
CA ILE A 2 10.09 18.64 -16.66
C ILE A 2 10.08 18.56 -15.12
N LEU A 3 9.98 17.35 -14.57
CA LEU A 3 10.15 17.15 -13.14
C LEU A 3 11.51 17.67 -12.66
N SER A 4 11.53 18.34 -11.52
CA SER A 4 12.80 18.67 -10.86
C SER A 4 13.52 17.39 -10.46
N ARG A 5 14.83 17.44 -10.32
CA ARG A 5 15.61 16.30 -9.85
C ARG A 5 15.13 15.85 -8.45
N LYS A 6 14.83 16.81 -7.59
CA LYS A 6 14.34 16.54 -6.24
C LYS A 6 13.04 15.74 -6.25
N LEU A 7 12.08 16.13 -7.10
CA LEU A 7 10.82 15.39 -7.27
C LEU A 7 11.04 14.02 -7.92
N SER A 8 11.89 13.97 -8.93
CA SER A 8 12.22 12.69 -9.58
C SER A 8 12.81 11.69 -8.57
N ASP A 9 13.76 12.15 -7.74
CA ASP A 9 14.37 11.31 -6.70
C ASP A 9 13.34 10.89 -5.65
N ALA A 10 12.48 11.82 -5.22
CA ALA A 10 11.42 11.52 -4.23
C ALA A 10 10.39 10.51 -4.77
N LEU A 11 10.03 10.61 -6.05
CA LEU A 11 9.15 9.63 -6.70
C LEU A 11 9.82 8.25 -6.80
N ASN A 12 11.12 8.19 -7.08
CA ASN A 12 11.86 6.92 -7.08
C ASN A 12 11.85 6.24 -5.70
N GLU A 13 12.00 7.01 -4.63
CA GLU A 13 11.89 6.48 -3.27
C GLU A 13 10.48 5.93 -2.99
N GLN A 14 9.45 6.65 -3.45
CA GLN A 14 8.07 6.19 -3.27
C GLN A 14 7.76 4.95 -4.10
N ILE A 15 8.25 4.86 -5.34
CA ILE A 15 8.13 3.65 -6.17
C ILE A 15 8.70 2.45 -5.42
N ASN A 16 9.87 2.61 -4.80
CA ASN A 16 10.49 1.54 -4.00
C ASN A 16 9.61 1.16 -2.79
N ALA A 17 9.03 2.15 -2.11
CA ALA A 17 8.14 1.92 -0.97
C ALA A 17 6.86 1.16 -1.40
N GLU A 18 6.30 1.46 -2.57
CA GLU A 18 5.14 0.74 -3.10
C GLU A 18 5.50 -0.70 -3.46
N MET A 19 6.67 -0.93 -4.03
CA MET A 19 7.16 -2.28 -4.33
C MET A 19 7.41 -3.08 -3.05
N TRP A 20 7.96 -2.44 -2.02
CA TRP A 20 8.13 -3.06 -0.70
C TRP A 20 6.77 -3.45 -0.11
N SER A 21 5.78 -2.57 -0.22
CA SER A 21 4.40 -2.82 0.24
C SER A 21 3.79 -4.01 -0.50
N ALA A 22 3.97 -4.08 -1.82
CA ALA A 22 3.50 -5.22 -2.62
C ALA A 22 4.09 -6.54 -2.11
N ASN A 23 5.39 -6.57 -1.79
CA ASN A 23 6.07 -7.74 -1.24
C ASN A 23 5.57 -8.07 0.17
N LEU A 24 5.29 -7.06 1.00
CA LEU A 24 4.71 -7.25 2.32
C LEU A 24 3.38 -8.00 2.23
N TYR A 25 2.48 -7.54 1.38
CA TYR A 25 1.18 -8.19 1.17
C TYR A 25 1.34 -9.59 0.56
N MET A 26 2.33 -9.79 -0.28
CA MET A 26 2.64 -11.12 -0.84
C MET A 26 3.08 -12.10 0.25
N SER A 27 3.87 -11.63 1.21
CA SER A 27 4.27 -12.43 2.38
C SER A 27 3.08 -12.82 3.25
N MET A 28 2.16 -11.88 3.49
CA MET A 28 0.92 -12.14 4.21
C MET A 28 -0.01 -13.09 3.44
N TYR A 29 -0.08 -12.95 2.12
CA TYR A 29 -0.80 -13.86 1.24
C TYR A 29 -0.36 -15.31 1.44
N ALA A 30 0.95 -15.55 1.37
CA ALA A 30 1.51 -16.88 1.57
C ALA A 30 1.15 -17.46 2.94
N HIS A 31 1.21 -16.63 3.99
CA HIS A 31 0.84 -17.05 5.34
C HIS A 31 -0.62 -17.48 5.44
N PHE A 32 -1.54 -16.70 4.88
CA PHE A 32 -2.97 -17.04 4.91
C PHE A 32 -3.30 -18.27 4.08
N LEU A 33 -2.58 -18.54 3.00
CA LEU A 33 -2.73 -19.78 2.24
C LEU A 33 -2.38 -20.99 3.11
N VAL A 34 -1.28 -20.91 3.86
CA VAL A 34 -0.88 -21.99 4.78
C VAL A 34 -1.94 -22.26 5.85
N LEU A 35 -2.61 -21.20 6.34
CA LEU A 35 -3.68 -21.31 7.32
C LEU A 35 -5.02 -21.80 6.74
N GLY A 36 -5.13 -21.90 5.41
CA GLY A 36 -6.38 -22.25 4.76
C GLY A 36 -7.43 -21.13 4.78
N LEU A 37 -7.02 -19.90 5.04
CA LEU A 37 -7.89 -18.73 5.04
C LEU A 37 -7.85 -18.05 3.65
N ASP A 38 -8.53 -18.66 2.69
CA ASP A 38 -8.46 -18.29 1.28
C ASP A 38 -9.02 -16.89 1.00
N GLY A 39 -10.01 -16.44 1.76
CA GLY A 39 -10.56 -15.10 1.63
C GLY A 39 -9.59 -14.02 2.10
N CYS A 40 -8.92 -14.25 3.22
CA CYS A 40 -7.85 -13.37 3.69
C CYS A 40 -6.69 -13.35 2.69
N ALA A 41 -6.31 -14.53 2.18
CA ALA A 41 -5.28 -14.63 1.15
C ALA A 41 -5.66 -13.83 -0.11
N HIS A 42 -6.89 -13.98 -0.59
CA HIS A 42 -7.40 -13.23 -1.74
C HIS A 42 -7.33 -11.71 -1.50
N TRP A 43 -7.71 -11.26 -0.32
CA TRP A 43 -7.64 -9.84 0.04
C TRP A 43 -6.19 -9.32 -0.03
N MET A 44 -5.24 -10.10 0.50
CA MET A 44 -3.81 -9.75 0.47
C MET A 44 -3.25 -9.71 -0.96
N ARG A 45 -3.68 -10.65 -1.80
CA ARG A 45 -3.30 -10.66 -3.22
C ARG A 45 -3.76 -9.40 -3.92
N LYS A 46 -5.01 -8.97 -3.68
CA LYS A 46 -5.54 -7.73 -4.25
C LYS A 46 -4.77 -6.51 -3.76
N GLN A 47 -4.39 -6.47 -2.49
CA GLN A 47 -3.53 -5.41 -1.96
C GLN A 47 -2.16 -5.39 -2.66
N SER A 48 -1.53 -6.55 -2.83
CA SER A 48 -0.25 -6.66 -3.54
C SER A 48 -0.36 -6.15 -4.98
N GLU A 49 -1.42 -6.52 -5.68
CA GLU A 49 -1.68 -6.06 -7.05
C GLU A 49 -1.89 -4.54 -7.11
N GLU A 50 -2.63 -3.96 -6.15
CA GLU A 50 -2.84 -2.51 -6.07
C GLU A 50 -1.53 -1.75 -5.83
N GLU A 51 -0.68 -2.21 -4.92
CA GLU A 51 0.60 -1.57 -4.64
C GLU A 51 1.53 -1.62 -5.86
N THR A 52 1.51 -2.73 -6.58
CA THR A 52 2.24 -2.88 -7.84
C THR A 52 1.73 -1.88 -8.88
N GLU A 53 0.41 -1.72 -9.00
CA GLU A 53 -0.21 -0.76 -9.90
C GLU A 53 0.15 0.69 -9.53
N HIS A 54 0.20 1.01 -8.24
CA HIS A 54 0.68 2.32 -7.75
C HIS A 54 2.10 2.60 -8.24
N ALA A 55 3.00 1.61 -8.14
CA ALA A 55 4.37 1.75 -8.62
C ALA A 55 4.41 2.03 -10.13
N TYR A 56 3.65 1.29 -10.93
CA TYR A 56 3.57 1.51 -12.37
C TYR A 56 3.03 2.91 -12.70
N ARG A 57 1.97 3.36 -12.03
CA ARG A 57 1.42 4.71 -12.25
C ARG A 57 2.45 5.80 -11.98
N MET A 58 3.24 5.64 -10.93
CA MET A 58 4.32 6.60 -10.59
C MET A 58 5.45 6.56 -11.62
N ILE A 59 5.80 5.37 -12.11
CA ILE A 59 6.79 5.20 -13.18
C ILE A 59 6.31 5.92 -14.45
N ASP A 60 5.09 5.62 -14.89
CA ASP A 60 4.51 6.20 -16.10
C ASP A 60 4.47 7.73 -16.00
N TYR A 61 4.01 8.26 -14.86
CA TYR A 61 3.96 9.69 -14.61
C TYR A 61 5.35 10.33 -14.65
N SER A 62 6.33 9.71 -13.99
CA SER A 62 7.71 10.21 -13.96
C SER A 62 8.30 10.31 -15.37
N VAL A 63 8.14 9.27 -16.17
CA VAL A 63 8.63 9.23 -17.55
C VAL A 63 7.90 10.27 -18.41
N GLN A 64 6.59 10.37 -18.29
CA GLN A 64 5.79 11.35 -19.00
C GLN A 64 6.23 12.79 -18.71
N ARG A 65 6.70 13.05 -17.49
CA ARG A 65 7.17 14.35 -17.05
C ARG A 65 8.68 14.56 -17.25
N GLY A 66 9.34 13.68 -17.98
CA GLY A 66 10.79 13.77 -18.27
C GLY A 66 11.70 13.47 -17.09
N GLY A 67 11.16 12.82 -16.05
CA GLY A 67 11.94 12.36 -14.91
C GLY A 67 12.75 11.10 -15.22
N GLN A 68 13.71 10.82 -14.37
CA GLN A 68 14.53 9.61 -14.49
C GLN A 68 14.06 8.56 -13.47
N VAL A 69 13.66 7.39 -13.96
CA VAL A 69 13.24 6.28 -13.12
C VAL A 69 14.41 5.32 -12.90
N ASN A 70 14.70 5.04 -11.64
CA ASN A 70 15.72 4.09 -11.23
C ASN A 70 15.09 3.05 -10.31
N ILE A 71 15.07 1.79 -10.73
CA ILE A 71 14.55 0.71 -9.91
C ILE A 71 15.67 0.18 -9.02
N SER A 72 15.55 0.49 -7.73
CA SER A 72 16.53 0.08 -6.72
C SER A 72 16.16 -1.26 -6.10
N PRO A 73 17.13 -1.97 -5.47
CA PRO A 73 16.81 -3.17 -4.71
C PRO A 73 15.75 -2.89 -3.64
N VAL A 74 14.82 -3.82 -3.48
CA VAL A 74 13.76 -3.75 -2.47
C VAL A 74 14.21 -4.55 -1.25
N ASN A 75 14.17 -3.93 -0.06
CA ASN A 75 14.54 -4.60 1.18
C ASN A 75 13.61 -5.79 1.46
N SER A 76 14.09 -6.74 2.25
CA SER A 76 13.28 -7.89 2.67
C SER A 76 12.08 -7.44 3.53
N VAL A 77 11.02 -8.22 3.45
CA VAL A 77 9.80 -8.03 4.26
C VAL A 77 9.76 -9.08 5.37
N PRO A 78 8.98 -8.85 6.44
CA PRO A 78 8.76 -9.87 7.46
C PRO A 78 8.20 -11.17 6.85
N THR A 79 8.61 -12.31 7.39
CA THR A 79 8.20 -13.64 6.91
C THR A 79 7.46 -14.45 7.98
N ALA A 80 7.49 -14.01 9.23
CA ALA A 80 6.81 -14.64 10.34
C ALA A 80 5.64 -13.76 10.79
N TRP A 81 4.44 -14.33 10.87
CA TRP A 81 3.23 -13.61 11.20
C TRP A 81 2.49 -14.28 12.36
N GLY A 82 1.85 -13.46 13.19
CA GLY A 82 1.03 -13.91 14.30
C GLY A 82 -0.43 -14.21 13.89
N SER A 83 -1.36 -13.84 14.77
CA SER A 83 -2.80 -14.03 14.52
C SER A 83 -3.30 -13.12 13.38
N PRO A 84 -4.46 -13.46 12.78
CA PRO A 84 -5.11 -12.57 11.82
C PRO A 84 -5.29 -11.13 12.34
N LEU A 85 -5.68 -10.97 13.60
CA LEU A 85 -5.81 -9.65 14.22
C LEU A 85 -4.49 -8.88 14.20
N GLU A 86 -3.40 -9.53 14.61
CA GLU A 86 -2.07 -8.91 14.59
C GLU A 86 -1.64 -8.51 13.18
N ILE A 87 -1.95 -9.34 12.19
CA ILE A 87 -1.64 -9.04 10.78
C ILE A 87 -2.41 -7.80 10.32
N PHE A 88 -3.72 -7.72 10.58
CA PHE A 88 -4.51 -6.57 10.16
C PHE A 88 -4.18 -5.30 10.95
N GLU A 89 -3.76 -5.40 12.21
CA GLU A 89 -3.21 -4.28 12.97
C GLU A 89 -1.90 -3.79 12.33
N HIS A 90 -1.06 -4.70 11.89
CA HIS A 90 0.17 -4.37 11.16
C HIS A 90 -0.15 -3.64 9.85
N ILE A 91 -1.16 -4.10 9.12
CA ILE A 91 -1.62 -3.46 7.88
C ILE A 91 -2.09 -2.02 8.16
N TYR A 92 -2.93 -1.84 9.17
CA TYR A 92 -3.42 -0.50 9.53
C TYR A 92 -2.26 0.45 9.83
N LYS A 93 -1.30 0.00 10.61
CA LYS A 93 -0.10 0.76 10.94
C LYS A 93 0.74 1.06 9.69
N HIS A 94 0.88 0.07 8.81
CA HIS A 94 1.62 0.23 7.55
C HIS A 94 0.95 1.25 6.62
N GLU A 95 -0.37 1.17 6.45
CA GLU A 95 -1.11 2.12 5.62
C GLU A 95 -1.04 3.56 6.17
N THR A 96 -1.07 3.71 7.48
CA THR A 96 -0.84 5.01 8.13
C THR A 96 0.56 5.55 7.79
N TYR A 97 1.57 4.70 7.82
CA TYR A 97 2.93 5.06 7.43
C TYR A 97 3.02 5.47 5.95
N ILE A 98 2.38 4.72 5.05
CA ILE A 98 2.34 5.06 3.62
C ILE A 98 1.64 6.40 3.40
N SER A 99 0.54 6.67 4.12
CA SER A 99 -0.13 7.98 4.06
C SER A 99 0.82 9.12 4.43
N GLU A 100 1.65 8.94 5.45
CA GLU A 100 2.65 9.93 5.84
C GLU A 100 3.70 10.16 4.73
N LEU A 101 4.13 9.09 4.06
CA LEU A 101 5.06 9.19 2.94
C LEU A 101 4.45 9.96 1.76
N ILE A 102 3.19 9.68 1.44
CA ILE A 102 2.47 10.39 0.37
C ILE A 102 2.31 11.87 0.73
N ASP A 103 1.94 12.18 1.97
CA ASP A 103 1.82 13.57 2.43
C ASP A 103 3.14 14.34 2.29
N LYS A 104 4.25 13.72 2.69
CA LYS A 104 5.59 14.31 2.51
C LYS A 104 5.92 14.55 1.04
N LEU A 105 5.51 13.65 0.16
CA LEU A 105 5.72 13.79 -1.27
C LEU A 105 4.91 14.97 -1.83
N VAL A 106 3.68 15.16 -1.36
CA VAL A 106 2.86 16.34 -1.69
C VAL A 106 3.56 17.62 -1.22
N ASP A 107 4.14 17.61 -0.02
CA ASP A 107 4.87 18.77 0.50
C ASP A 107 6.08 19.11 -0.38
N VAL A 108 6.82 18.13 -0.86
CA VAL A 108 7.92 18.33 -1.80
C VAL A 108 7.41 18.97 -3.11
N ALA A 109 6.32 18.43 -3.66
CA ALA A 109 5.72 18.98 -4.88
C ALA A 109 5.24 20.42 -4.69
N SER A 110 4.68 20.72 -3.51
CA SER A 110 4.25 22.07 -3.15
C SER A 110 5.44 23.03 -3.05
N ALA A 111 6.51 22.62 -2.40
CA ALA A 111 7.75 23.42 -2.28
C ALA A 111 8.38 23.71 -3.64
N GLU A 112 8.31 22.77 -4.56
CA GLU A 112 8.78 22.92 -5.95
C GLU A 112 7.78 23.67 -6.83
N LYS A 113 6.62 24.04 -6.31
CA LYS A 113 5.52 24.70 -7.02
C LYS A 113 5.05 23.92 -8.25
N ASP A 114 5.14 22.59 -8.19
CA ASP A 114 4.72 21.69 -9.27
C ASP A 114 3.27 21.26 -9.05
N LYS A 115 2.36 22.06 -9.61
CA LYS A 115 0.91 21.83 -9.46
C LYS A 115 0.44 20.53 -10.09
N ALA A 116 1.05 20.14 -11.21
CA ALA A 116 0.69 18.89 -11.88
C ALA A 116 1.04 17.68 -11.01
N THR A 117 2.19 17.70 -10.35
CA THR A 117 2.58 16.64 -9.42
C THR A 117 1.69 16.64 -8.19
N GLN A 118 1.35 17.81 -7.66
CA GLN A 118 0.38 17.89 -6.55
C GLN A 118 -0.96 17.25 -6.94
N ASP A 119 -1.50 17.58 -8.11
CA ASP A 119 -2.76 17.01 -8.60
C ASP A 119 -2.67 15.50 -8.77
N PHE A 120 -1.60 15.00 -9.35
CA PHE A 120 -1.33 13.57 -9.50
C PHE A 120 -1.33 12.87 -8.12
N LEU A 121 -0.66 13.44 -7.14
CA LEU A 121 -0.52 12.87 -5.80
C LEU A 121 -1.82 12.93 -4.98
N TRP A 122 -2.70 13.93 -5.23
CA TRP A 122 -3.98 14.01 -4.54
C TRP A 122 -4.86 12.77 -4.75
N GLY A 123 -4.72 12.11 -5.89
CA GLY A 123 -5.36 10.81 -6.12
C GLY A 123 -4.94 9.77 -5.10
N PHE A 124 -3.64 9.69 -4.83
CA PHE A 124 -3.10 8.76 -3.82
C PHE A 124 -3.50 9.18 -2.40
N VAL A 125 -3.56 10.47 -2.10
CA VAL A 125 -4.05 10.96 -0.80
C VAL A 125 -5.47 10.49 -0.55
N ARG A 126 -6.36 10.61 -1.54
CA ARG A 126 -7.76 10.14 -1.41
C ARG A 126 -7.84 8.62 -1.25
N GLU A 127 -7.05 7.86 -2.01
CA GLU A 127 -7.00 6.40 -1.87
C GLU A 127 -6.54 6.00 -0.47
N GLN A 128 -5.54 6.69 0.11
CA GLN A 128 -5.04 6.38 1.45
C GLN A 128 -6.08 6.57 2.56
N VAL A 129 -6.99 7.54 2.42
CA VAL A 129 -8.11 7.69 3.36
C VAL A 129 -8.97 6.42 3.37
N GLU A 130 -9.24 5.86 2.19
CA GLU A 130 -10.02 4.62 2.06
C GLU A 130 -9.25 3.40 2.56
N GLU A 131 -7.95 3.31 2.26
CA GLU A 131 -7.09 2.21 2.69
C GLU A 131 -7.03 2.13 4.23
N GLU A 132 -6.81 3.25 4.89
CA GLU A 132 -6.79 3.30 6.35
C GLU A 132 -8.16 2.94 6.94
N ALA A 133 -9.24 3.47 6.38
CA ALA A 133 -10.60 3.18 6.85
C ALA A 133 -10.95 1.70 6.69
N THR A 134 -10.58 1.09 5.58
CA THR A 134 -10.82 -0.33 5.33
C THR A 134 -10.06 -1.21 6.30
N ALA A 135 -8.77 -0.94 6.50
CA ALA A 135 -7.94 -1.71 7.43
C ALA A 135 -8.45 -1.56 8.87
N LYS A 136 -8.79 -0.35 9.29
CA LYS A 136 -9.34 -0.08 10.61
C LYS A 136 -10.65 -0.83 10.84
N ASN A 137 -11.55 -0.82 9.86
CA ASN A 137 -12.83 -1.53 9.94
C ASN A 137 -12.63 -3.03 10.16
N ILE A 138 -11.69 -3.65 9.44
CA ILE A 138 -11.37 -5.08 9.60
C ILE A 138 -10.82 -5.34 11.01
N VAL A 139 -9.90 -4.50 11.49
CA VAL A 139 -9.35 -4.61 12.86
C VAL A 139 -10.46 -4.54 13.90
N GLU A 140 -11.37 -3.58 13.78
CA GLU A 140 -12.48 -3.40 14.72
C GLU A 140 -13.41 -4.61 14.71
N LYS A 141 -13.71 -5.17 13.54
CA LYS A 141 -14.52 -6.40 13.44
C LYS A 141 -13.84 -7.57 14.13
N LEU A 142 -12.55 -7.77 13.92
CA LEU A 142 -11.81 -8.85 14.57
C LEU A 142 -11.75 -8.68 16.08
N LYS A 143 -11.62 -7.47 16.58
CA LYS A 143 -11.65 -7.18 18.02
C LYS A 143 -13.02 -7.44 18.63
N SER A 144 -14.10 -7.06 17.92
CA SER A 144 -15.48 -7.18 18.42
C SER A 144 -15.99 -8.61 18.40
N TYR A 145 -15.65 -9.39 17.37
CA TYR A 145 -16.19 -10.73 17.16
C TYR A 145 -15.28 -11.84 17.67
N GLY A 146 -14.01 -11.52 17.96
CA GLY A 146 -13.01 -12.47 18.41
C GLY A 146 -12.57 -13.45 17.32
N GLU A 147 -11.69 -14.37 17.70
CA GLU A 147 -11.11 -15.35 16.78
C GLU A 147 -12.14 -16.32 16.20
N TYR A 148 -13.27 -16.52 16.89
CA TYR A 148 -14.33 -17.43 16.46
C TYR A 148 -15.03 -16.97 15.18
N HIS A 149 -14.89 -15.71 14.80
CA HIS A 149 -15.55 -15.12 13.64
C HIS A 149 -14.62 -14.94 12.44
N ILE A 150 -13.40 -15.46 12.53
CA ILE A 150 -12.45 -15.35 11.41
C ILE A 150 -13.00 -16.03 10.15
N ALA A 151 -13.73 -17.13 10.28
CA ALA A 151 -14.35 -17.82 9.15
C ALA A 151 -15.39 -16.94 8.43
N ILE A 152 -16.17 -16.16 9.19
CA ILE A 152 -17.18 -15.24 8.63
C ILE A 152 -16.46 -14.09 7.89
N LEU A 153 -15.45 -13.49 8.51
CA LEU A 153 -14.65 -12.45 7.88
C LEU A 153 -13.97 -12.97 6.63
N ASP A 154 -13.36 -14.15 6.70
CA ASP A 154 -12.71 -14.79 5.56
C ASP A 154 -13.66 -14.95 4.38
N HIS A 155 -14.88 -15.42 4.64
CA HIS A 155 -15.92 -15.53 3.61
C HIS A 155 -16.28 -14.16 3.01
N GLN A 156 -16.39 -13.12 3.83
CA GLN A 156 -16.66 -11.75 3.35
C GLN A 156 -15.53 -11.22 2.48
N LEU A 157 -14.29 -11.47 2.87
CA LEU A 157 -13.10 -10.98 2.14
C LEU A 157 -12.91 -11.66 0.78
N CYS A 158 -13.40 -12.87 0.59
CA CYS A 158 -13.42 -13.55 -0.71
C CYS A 158 -14.16 -12.75 -1.80
N LYS A 159 -15.10 -11.89 -1.40
CA LYS A 159 -15.94 -11.13 -2.33
C LYS A 159 -15.26 -9.89 -2.89
N ARG A 160 -14.07 -9.55 -2.43
CA ARG A 160 -13.30 -8.42 -2.96
C ARG A 160 -12.97 -8.64 -4.43
N SER A 161 -13.33 -7.68 -5.25
CA SER A 161 -13.03 -7.68 -6.70
C SER A 161 -11.58 -7.31 -7.02
#